data_d7f35ad9a5dfd8bbfdae4616af9fb530
#
_entry.id   d7f35ad9a5dfd8bbfdae4616af9fb530
#
_cell.length_a   1.000
_cell.length_b   1.000
_cell.length_c   1.000
_cell.angle_alpha   90.00
_cell.angle_beta   90.00
_cell.angle_gamma   90.00
#
_symmetry.space_group_name_H-M   'P 1'
#
loop_
_entity.id
_entity.type
_entity.pdbx_description
1 polymer ?
#
loop_
_entity_poly.entity_id
_entity_poly.type
_entity_poly.pdbx_seq_one_letter_code
_entity_poly.pdbx_strand_id
1 'polypeptide(L)'
;MYCCIYKMRSSRFNLYTPLSQQPTPIYKLVNNAAVGAHAIAATVMIFIYVNRDNVVAPLTETYLKWLRVNNQTYEGVQLNNETSCEYLDPPGRFIETNVNGDFCCVPTTQAVRCDGDDCLGLDLGWLVISFHLLSFLFQGFAAFTDSLQNGILGYKYSTMIEKGKNPLRFIEYSISASIMLICIALINGVTDMFLLISITILTIGCQLMGLVVEYLPFMSPLKVILHVTGWLQFLGAYGIIAHAFFSSISAVPNVEPPEFVYWIVGLLFILYASFGGVQLVEVVMDSQGTAIDPMNKEIAYVTLSLTAKLVLGILIFVNVLFAS
;
A
#
# COMPACT_ATOMS: atom_id res chain seq x y z
N MET A 1 -33.31 32.15 22.55
CA MET A 1 -32.66 31.24 23.50
C MET A 1 -31.52 30.43 22.89
N TYR A 2 -31.13 30.69 21.64
CA TYR A 2 -30.03 29.96 20.90
C TYR A 2 -28.72 30.75 20.80
N CYS A 3 -28.66 31.98 21.25
CA CYS A 3 -27.49 32.86 21.07
C CYS A 3 -26.47 32.83 22.23
N CYS A 4 -26.82 32.27 23.41
CA CYS A 4 -25.89 32.23 24.56
C CYS A 4 -25.03 30.96 24.66
N ILE A 5 -25.35 29.89 23.92
CA ILE A 5 -24.60 28.63 24.03
C ILE A 5 -23.30 28.66 23.20
N TYR A 6 -23.23 29.52 22.16
CA TYR A 6 -22.05 29.62 21.28
C TYR A 6 -20.86 30.39 21.88
N LYS A 7 -21.09 31.21 22.90
CA LYS A 7 -20.05 32.08 23.51
C LYS A 7 -19.25 31.42 24.64
N MET A 8 -19.74 30.30 25.21
CA MET A 8 -19.02 29.60 26.30
C MET A 8 -18.06 28.51 25.81
N ARG A 9 -18.09 28.12 24.53
CA ARG A 9 -17.22 27.07 23.98
C ARG A 9 -15.90 27.58 23.38
N SER A 10 -15.75 28.87 23.11
CA SER A 10 -14.51 29.43 22.56
C SER A 10 -13.37 29.64 23.56
N SER A 11 -13.67 29.56 24.87
CA SER A 11 -12.67 29.80 25.93
C SER A 11 -11.92 28.54 26.40
N ARG A 12 -12.26 27.34 25.91
CA ARG A 12 -11.53 26.12 26.26
C ARG A 12 -10.44 25.72 25.24
N PHE A 13 -10.27 26.50 24.18
CA PHE A 13 -9.26 26.23 23.14
C PHE A 13 -7.87 26.80 23.47
N ASN A 14 -7.68 27.47 24.61
CA ASN A 14 -6.40 28.07 25.00
C ASN A 14 -5.57 27.22 25.98
N LEU A 15 -5.74 25.89 25.99
CA LEU A 15 -4.92 25.01 26.85
C LEU A 15 -3.67 24.45 26.14
N TYR A 16 -3.39 24.87 24.92
CA TYR A 16 -2.09 24.62 24.31
C TYR A 16 -1.12 25.73 24.73
N THR A 17 -0.28 25.46 25.70
CA THR A 17 0.91 26.29 25.94
C THR A 17 1.72 26.31 24.64
N PRO A 18 2.12 27.50 24.15
CA PRO A 18 2.92 27.56 22.94
C PRO A 18 4.22 26.76 23.12
N LEU A 19 4.52 25.90 22.15
CA LEU A 19 5.69 25.02 22.08
C LEU A 19 7.04 25.75 22.14
N SER A 20 7.09 27.07 22.19
CA SER A 20 8.29 27.90 22.12
C SER A 20 9.24 27.82 23.33
N GLN A 21 8.92 27.05 24.36
CA GLN A 21 9.74 26.95 25.59
C GLN A 21 10.12 25.52 25.99
N GLN A 22 9.81 24.50 25.17
CA GLN A 22 10.21 23.15 25.53
C GLN A 22 11.53 22.72 24.86
N PRO A 23 12.33 21.83 25.52
CA PRO A 23 13.48 21.18 24.88
C PRO A 23 13.03 20.50 23.59
N THR A 24 13.90 20.36 22.59
CA THR A 24 13.60 19.86 21.25
C THR A 24 12.49 18.79 21.30
N PRO A 25 11.29 19.07 20.77
CA PRO A 25 10.15 18.20 21.03
C PRO A 25 10.44 16.81 20.52
N ILE A 26 10.07 15.79 21.29
CA ILE A 26 10.40 14.38 21.06
C ILE A 26 10.05 13.94 19.63
N TYR A 27 8.94 14.42 19.06
CA TYR A 27 8.55 14.08 17.68
C TYR A 27 9.59 14.53 16.64
N LYS A 28 10.31 15.63 16.85
CA LYS A 28 11.41 16.06 15.97
C LYS A 28 12.61 15.12 16.07
N LEU A 29 12.93 14.69 17.28
CA LEU A 29 14.00 13.73 17.51
C LEU A 29 13.69 12.39 16.82
N VAL A 30 12.44 11.91 16.97
CA VAL A 30 11.97 10.67 16.34
C VAL A 30 12.00 10.79 14.81
N ASN A 31 11.54 11.92 14.25
CA ASN A 31 11.61 12.14 12.81
C ASN A 31 13.07 12.16 12.30
N ASN A 32 13.97 12.86 12.99
CA ASN A 32 15.39 12.93 12.59
C ASN A 32 16.09 11.56 12.73
N ALA A 33 15.75 10.78 13.75
CA ALA A 33 16.23 9.42 13.90
C ALA A 33 15.75 8.52 12.75
N ALA A 34 14.47 8.67 12.34
CA ALA A 34 13.92 7.94 11.20
C ALA A 34 14.60 8.34 9.88
N VAL A 35 14.88 9.63 9.65
CA VAL A 35 15.69 10.11 8.51
C VAL A 35 17.03 9.38 8.45
N GLY A 36 17.75 9.35 9.56
CA GLY A 36 19.05 8.65 9.67
C GLY A 36 18.92 7.15 9.39
N ALA A 37 17.93 6.50 9.98
CA ALA A 37 17.69 5.07 9.80
C ALA A 37 17.37 4.72 8.33
N HIS A 38 16.52 5.51 7.66
CA HIS A 38 16.20 5.30 6.25
C HIS A 38 17.41 5.55 5.34
N ALA A 39 18.22 6.57 5.62
CA ALA A 39 19.46 6.83 4.89
C ALA A 39 20.44 5.65 4.99
N ILE A 40 20.65 5.14 6.21
CA ILE A 40 21.50 3.97 6.45
C ILE A 40 20.96 2.74 5.73
N ALA A 41 19.67 2.45 5.88
CA ALA A 41 19.02 1.31 5.23
C ALA A 41 19.19 1.38 3.70
N ALA A 42 18.84 2.50 3.08
CA ALA A 42 18.98 2.69 1.64
C ALA A 42 20.44 2.52 1.19
N THR A 43 21.40 3.13 1.89
CA THR A 43 22.82 3.05 1.54
C THR A 43 23.35 1.61 1.60
N VAL A 44 23.04 0.90 2.69
CA VAL A 44 23.44 -0.51 2.85
C VAL A 44 22.83 -1.39 1.78
N MET A 45 21.53 -1.21 1.51
CA MET A 45 20.81 -1.97 0.49
C MET A 45 21.35 -1.69 -0.92
N ILE A 46 21.62 -0.44 -1.27
CA ILE A 46 22.26 -0.08 -2.55
C ILE A 46 23.63 -0.76 -2.67
N PHE A 47 24.47 -0.66 -1.63
CA PHE A 47 25.81 -1.27 -1.65
C PHE A 47 25.76 -2.78 -1.87
N ILE A 48 24.83 -3.45 -1.22
CA ILE A 48 24.64 -4.91 -1.37
C ILE A 48 24.10 -5.22 -2.76
N TYR A 49 23.08 -4.49 -3.23
CA TYR A 49 22.34 -4.84 -4.43
C TYR A 49 23.10 -4.58 -5.72
N VAL A 50 23.88 -3.50 -5.79
CA VAL A 50 24.70 -3.17 -6.98
C VAL A 50 25.78 -4.26 -7.29
N ASN A 51 26.15 -5.03 -6.28
CA ASN A 51 27.13 -6.12 -6.43
C ASN A 51 26.50 -7.49 -6.68
N ARG A 52 25.21 -7.56 -7.01
CA ARG A 52 24.49 -8.82 -7.23
C ARG A 52 23.65 -8.79 -8.51
N ASP A 53 23.21 -9.98 -8.94
CA ASP A 53 22.27 -10.10 -10.06
C ASP A 53 20.89 -9.58 -9.68
N ASN A 54 20.25 -8.90 -10.62
CA ASN A 54 18.95 -8.28 -10.41
C ASN A 54 17.84 -9.33 -10.30
N VAL A 55 16.96 -9.18 -9.31
CA VAL A 55 15.77 -10.02 -9.17
C VAL A 55 14.57 -9.29 -9.78
N VAL A 56 14.30 -9.58 -11.03
CA VAL A 56 13.20 -8.96 -11.80
C VAL A 56 11.99 -9.87 -11.80
N ALA A 57 10.85 -9.37 -11.32
CA ALA A 57 9.56 -10.04 -11.44
C ALA A 57 8.90 -9.63 -12.77
N PRO A 58 8.76 -10.52 -13.74
CA PRO A 58 8.09 -10.21 -15.01
C PRO A 58 6.60 -9.97 -14.74
N LEU A 59 6.06 -8.92 -15.32
CA LEU A 59 4.64 -8.65 -15.27
C LEU A 59 3.88 -9.51 -16.26
N THR A 60 2.65 -9.86 -15.91
CA THR A 60 1.75 -10.63 -16.76
C THR A 60 0.51 -9.80 -17.08
N GLU A 61 -0.03 -10.02 -18.26
CA GLU A 61 -1.36 -9.54 -18.64
C GLU A 61 -2.28 -10.74 -18.77
N THR A 62 -3.43 -10.68 -18.14
CA THR A 62 -4.43 -11.75 -18.22
C THR A 62 -5.55 -11.32 -19.15
N TYR A 63 -5.76 -12.05 -20.22
CA TYR A 63 -6.86 -11.81 -21.13
C TYR A 63 -7.65 -13.08 -21.44
N LEU A 64 -8.89 -12.91 -21.85
CA LEU A 64 -9.75 -13.98 -22.27
C LEU A 64 -9.34 -14.45 -23.69
N LYS A 65 -8.97 -15.71 -23.79
CA LYS A 65 -8.77 -16.38 -25.06
C LYS A 65 -9.92 -17.36 -25.30
N TRP A 66 -10.55 -17.28 -26.43
CA TRP A 66 -11.56 -18.23 -26.84
C TRP A 66 -10.90 -19.47 -27.43
N LEU A 67 -11.09 -20.60 -26.76
CA LEU A 67 -10.60 -21.91 -27.24
C LEU A 67 -11.75 -22.70 -27.87
N ARG A 68 -11.47 -23.30 -29.02
CA ARG A 68 -12.37 -24.25 -29.64
C ARG A 68 -12.20 -25.62 -28.99
N VAL A 69 -13.26 -26.13 -28.36
CA VAL A 69 -13.25 -27.41 -27.65
C VAL A 69 -14.20 -28.39 -28.31
N ASN A 70 -13.78 -29.63 -28.51
CA ASN A 70 -14.62 -30.69 -29.04
C ASN A 70 -15.67 -31.11 -28.00
N ASN A 71 -16.94 -31.21 -28.38
CA ASN A 71 -18.10 -31.38 -27.50
C ASN A 71 -18.11 -32.72 -26.73
N GLN A 72 -17.21 -33.65 -26.97
CA GLN A 72 -17.22 -34.98 -26.34
C GLN A 72 -16.46 -35.10 -25.03
N THR A 73 -15.79 -34.06 -24.55
CA THR A 73 -14.92 -34.19 -23.36
C THR A 73 -14.98 -32.95 -22.48
N TYR A 74 -16.07 -32.73 -21.76
CA TYR A 74 -16.19 -31.66 -20.78
C TYR A 74 -15.59 -32.03 -19.40
N GLU A 75 -15.28 -33.27 -19.14
CA GLU A 75 -14.62 -33.74 -17.92
C GLU A 75 -13.24 -34.34 -18.26
N GLY A 76 -12.17 -33.57 -18.03
CA GLY A 76 -10.80 -34.05 -18.09
C GLY A 76 -10.08 -33.92 -19.42
N VAL A 77 -10.28 -32.83 -20.16
CA VAL A 77 -9.69 -32.62 -21.49
C VAL A 77 -8.19 -32.36 -21.43
N GLN A 78 -7.40 -33.27 -21.99
CA GLN A 78 -6.09 -32.94 -22.56
C GLN A 78 -6.34 -32.23 -23.91
N LEU A 79 -6.07 -30.93 -23.95
CA LEU A 79 -6.15 -30.11 -25.15
C LEU A 79 -4.97 -30.44 -26.08
N ASN A 80 -5.14 -31.42 -26.95
CA ASN A 80 -4.08 -31.84 -27.86
C ASN A 80 -4.06 -31.11 -29.24
N ASN A 81 -5.03 -30.22 -29.52
CA ASN A 81 -4.98 -29.40 -30.74
C ASN A 81 -5.57 -28.01 -30.46
N GLU A 82 -4.70 -27.04 -30.33
CA GLU A 82 -5.06 -25.61 -30.30
C GLU A 82 -5.44 -25.14 -31.71
N THR A 83 -6.72 -25.25 -32.05
CA THR A 83 -7.28 -24.43 -33.13
C THR A 83 -7.88 -23.19 -32.52
N SER A 84 -7.26 -22.02 -32.78
CA SER A 84 -7.80 -20.72 -32.36
C SER A 84 -9.21 -20.53 -32.91
N CYS A 85 -10.16 -20.17 -32.06
CA CYS A 85 -11.44 -19.66 -32.54
C CYS A 85 -11.20 -18.35 -33.28
N GLU A 86 -11.56 -18.29 -34.57
CA GLU A 86 -11.59 -17.03 -35.28
C GLU A 86 -12.54 -16.07 -34.56
N TYR A 87 -12.09 -14.84 -34.42
CA TYR A 87 -12.81 -13.76 -33.75
C TYR A 87 -14.17 -13.54 -34.42
N LEU A 88 -15.24 -13.95 -33.76
CA LEU A 88 -16.59 -13.66 -34.18
C LEU A 88 -17.01 -12.31 -33.54
N ASP A 89 -17.15 -11.30 -34.40
CA ASP A 89 -17.70 -9.98 -34.06
C ASP A 89 -19.24 -10.07 -33.90
N PRO A 90 -19.84 -9.52 -32.82
CA PRO A 90 -19.31 -8.63 -31.81
C PRO A 90 -18.96 -9.32 -30.49
N PRO A 91 -18.06 -8.72 -29.67
CA PRO A 91 -17.65 -9.28 -28.38
C PRO A 91 -18.85 -9.34 -27.42
N GLY A 92 -19.09 -10.51 -26.84
CA GLY A 92 -20.08 -10.73 -25.80
C GLY A 92 -21.29 -11.60 -26.16
N ARG A 93 -21.34 -12.20 -27.33
CA ARG A 93 -22.32 -13.24 -27.61
C ARG A 93 -21.72 -14.62 -27.37
N PHE A 94 -22.23 -15.32 -26.37
CA PHE A 94 -22.13 -16.77 -26.26
C PHE A 94 -22.90 -17.34 -27.45
N ILE A 95 -22.21 -17.78 -28.48
CA ILE A 95 -22.85 -18.57 -29.53
C ILE A 95 -22.70 -20.00 -29.11
N GLU A 96 -23.73 -20.53 -28.46
CA GLU A 96 -24.00 -21.94 -28.53
C GLU A 96 -24.38 -22.28 -29.97
N THR A 97 -23.41 -22.54 -30.81
CA THR A 97 -23.67 -23.26 -32.04
C THR A 97 -23.75 -24.73 -31.72
N ASN A 98 -24.86 -25.10 -31.18
CA ASN A 98 -25.26 -26.48 -31.19
C ASN A 98 -26.18 -26.63 -32.38
N VAL A 99 -25.74 -27.30 -33.39
CA VAL A 99 -26.50 -28.30 -34.17
C VAL A 99 -25.50 -28.96 -35.10
N ASN A 100 -25.14 -30.20 -34.81
CA ASN A 100 -24.35 -31.10 -35.66
C ASN A 100 -22.88 -30.76 -35.97
N GLY A 101 -22.24 -29.95 -35.18
CA GLY A 101 -20.81 -29.70 -35.30
C GLY A 101 -20.09 -29.71 -33.96
N ASP A 102 -19.25 -30.57 -33.80
CA ASP A 102 -18.54 -31.06 -32.63
C ASP A 102 -17.69 -30.06 -31.82
N PHE A 103 -17.87 -28.74 -31.94
CA PHE A 103 -17.02 -27.76 -31.30
C PHE A 103 -17.80 -26.61 -30.64
N CYS A 104 -17.46 -26.29 -29.40
CA CYS A 104 -17.87 -25.06 -28.75
C CYS A 104 -16.65 -24.18 -28.42
N CYS A 105 -16.81 -22.87 -28.48
CA CYS A 105 -15.79 -21.94 -28.02
C CYS A 105 -16.01 -21.64 -26.53
N VAL A 106 -15.03 -21.96 -25.70
CA VAL A 106 -15.06 -21.72 -24.28
C VAL A 106 -14.08 -20.60 -23.94
N PRO A 107 -14.51 -19.57 -23.19
CA PRO A 107 -13.60 -18.56 -22.71
C PRO A 107 -12.63 -19.16 -21.71
N THR A 108 -11.35 -19.01 -21.96
CA THR A 108 -10.30 -19.38 -21.01
C THR A 108 -9.47 -18.14 -20.66
N THR A 109 -9.02 -18.06 -19.43
CA THR A 109 -8.04 -17.04 -19.05
C THR A 109 -6.65 -17.53 -19.42
N GLN A 110 -5.94 -16.77 -20.21
CA GLN A 110 -4.54 -17.00 -20.48
C GLN A 110 -3.71 -15.88 -19.88
N ALA A 111 -2.85 -16.20 -18.92
CA ALA A 111 -1.80 -15.30 -18.49
C ALA A 111 -0.67 -15.39 -19.53
N VAL A 112 -0.40 -14.29 -20.20
CA VAL A 112 0.77 -14.20 -21.08
C VAL A 112 1.91 -13.62 -20.29
N ARG A 113 2.89 -14.47 -20.03
CA ARG A 113 4.17 -14.04 -19.52
C ARG A 113 4.91 -13.36 -20.66
N CYS A 114 5.33 -12.15 -20.39
CA CYS A 114 6.17 -11.45 -21.32
C CYS A 114 7.55 -12.11 -21.35
N ASP A 115 7.96 -12.68 -22.48
CA ASP A 115 9.28 -13.28 -22.68
C ASP A 115 10.08 -12.42 -23.67
N GLY A 116 11.16 -11.80 -23.23
CA GLY A 116 12.06 -11.03 -24.09
C GLY A 116 12.50 -9.67 -23.50
N ASP A 117 13.38 -8.99 -24.22
CA ASP A 117 14.02 -7.73 -23.79
C ASP A 117 13.05 -6.54 -23.72
N ASP A 118 11.91 -6.63 -24.37
CA ASP A 118 10.87 -5.57 -24.40
C ASP A 118 9.85 -5.67 -23.24
N CYS A 119 10.08 -6.57 -22.31
CA CYS A 119 9.13 -6.85 -21.23
C CYS A 119 9.26 -5.91 -20.06
N LEU A 120 8.13 -5.36 -19.63
CA LEU A 120 8.05 -4.60 -18.40
C LEU A 120 8.25 -5.55 -17.22
N GLY A 121 9.32 -5.35 -16.46
CA GLY A 121 9.61 -6.07 -15.24
C GLY A 121 9.76 -5.11 -14.06
N LEU A 122 9.39 -5.53 -12.87
CA LEU A 122 9.62 -4.80 -11.63
C LEU A 122 10.74 -5.45 -10.85
N ASP A 123 11.79 -4.69 -10.62
CA ASP A 123 12.95 -5.11 -9.84
C ASP A 123 12.69 -4.93 -8.35
N LEU A 124 12.60 -6.04 -7.61
CA LEU A 124 12.29 -6.07 -6.18
C LEU A 124 13.31 -5.31 -5.34
N GLY A 125 14.60 -5.38 -5.70
CA GLY A 125 15.64 -4.68 -4.94
C GLY A 125 15.50 -3.17 -5.06
N TRP A 126 15.30 -2.66 -6.27
CA TRP A 126 15.07 -1.24 -6.48
C TRP A 126 13.76 -0.75 -5.87
N LEU A 127 12.71 -1.55 -5.85
CA LEU A 127 11.46 -1.22 -5.16
C LEU A 127 11.69 -1.04 -3.65
N VAL A 128 12.43 -1.96 -3.02
CA VAL A 128 12.77 -1.86 -1.58
C VAL A 128 13.62 -0.64 -1.29
N ILE A 129 14.65 -0.39 -2.09
CA ILE A 129 15.51 0.79 -1.95
C ILE A 129 14.67 2.08 -2.10
N SER A 130 13.75 2.10 -3.07
CA SER A 130 12.95 3.30 -3.39
C SER A 130 12.05 3.75 -2.24
N PHE A 131 11.38 2.85 -1.50
CA PHE A 131 10.54 3.29 -0.39
C PHE A 131 11.36 3.80 0.81
N HIS A 132 12.60 3.33 1.00
CA HIS A 132 13.50 3.91 1.99
C HIS A 132 14.00 5.29 1.55
N LEU A 133 14.38 5.47 0.29
CA LEU A 133 14.77 6.76 -0.27
C LEU A 133 13.64 7.78 -0.20
N LEU A 134 12.41 7.38 -0.53
CA LEU A 134 11.24 8.26 -0.41
C LEU A 134 11.05 8.73 1.03
N SER A 135 11.11 7.83 2.01
CA SER A 135 10.98 8.23 3.42
C SER A 135 12.11 9.16 3.87
N PHE A 136 13.35 8.87 3.47
CA PHE A 136 14.48 9.75 3.73
C PHE A 136 14.23 11.16 3.16
N LEU A 137 13.78 11.25 1.91
CA LEU A 137 13.53 12.53 1.24
C LEU A 137 12.39 13.32 1.88
N PHE A 138 11.23 12.67 2.12
CA PHE A 138 10.06 13.37 2.66
C PHE A 138 10.22 13.77 4.13
N GLN A 139 10.75 12.88 4.96
CA GLN A 139 11.02 13.18 6.37
C GLN A 139 12.19 14.16 6.52
N GLY A 140 13.21 14.03 5.67
CA GLY A 140 14.32 15.00 5.60
C GLY A 140 13.84 16.38 5.14
N PHE A 141 12.94 16.44 4.15
CA PHE A 141 12.32 17.70 3.73
C PHE A 141 11.48 18.32 4.86
N ALA A 142 10.69 17.52 5.59
CA ALA A 142 9.95 17.99 6.76
C ALA A 142 10.89 18.62 7.80
N ALA A 143 11.98 17.93 8.15
CA ALA A 143 12.99 18.43 9.08
C ALA A 143 13.66 19.71 8.56
N PHE A 144 13.95 19.77 7.26
CA PHE A 144 14.54 20.94 6.63
C PHE A 144 13.60 22.16 6.67
N THR A 145 12.31 21.98 6.36
CA THR A 145 11.33 23.09 6.44
C THR A 145 11.24 23.67 7.84
N ASP A 146 11.44 22.82 8.84
CA ASP A 146 11.38 23.24 10.25
C ASP A 146 12.60 24.07 10.68
N SER A 147 13.74 23.90 10.02
CA SER A 147 14.94 24.73 10.24
C SER A 147 14.81 26.15 9.69
N LEU A 148 13.88 26.37 8.76
CA LEU A 148 13.64 27.67 8.14
C LEU A 148 12.62 28.48 8.93
N GLN A 149 12.86 29.78 9.07
CA GLN A 149 11.99 30.68 9.87
C GLN A 149 10.54 30.66 9.38
N ASN A 150 10.31 30.71 8.07
CA ASN A 150 8.99 30.76 7.44
C ASN A 150 8.57 29.45 6.75
N GLY A 151 9.38 28.38 6.87
CA GLY A 151 9.15 27.15 6.11
C GLY A 151 9.34 27.32 4.60
N ILE A 152 8.73 26.44 3.81
CA ILE A 152 8.75 26.48 2.34
C ILE A 152 7.30 26.48 1.84
N LEU A 153 6.94 27.41 0.97
CA LEU A 153 5.60 27.55 0.38
C LEU A 153 4.47 27.50 1.43
N GLY A 154 4.72 28.08 2.61
CA GLY A 154 3.76 28.08 3.70
C GLY A 154 3.70 26.77 4.51
N TYR A 155 4.48 25.76 4.15
CA TYR A 155 4.63 24.54 4.92
C TYR A 155 5.81 24.66 5.88
N LYS A 156 5.55 24.50 7.18
CA LYS A 156 6.53 24.32 8.23
C LYS A 156 6.11 23.15 9.10
N TYR A 157 6.98 22.16 9.25
CA TYR A 157 6.64 20.90 9.89
C TYR A 157 6.03 21.08 11.30
N SER A 158 6.72 21.82 12.18
CA SER A 158 6.21 22.06 13.53
C SER A 158 4.82 22.69 13.54
N THR A 159 4.61 23.71 12.70
CA THR A 159 3.32 24.41 12.63
C THR A 159 2.19 23.52 12.12
N MET A 160 2.50 22.58 11.20
CA MET A 160 1.52 21.61 10.72
C MET A 160 1.17 20.57 11.78
N ILE A 161 2.18 20.04 12.49
CA ILE A 161 1.94 19.09 13.59
C ILE A 161 1.12 19.75 14.72
N GLU A 162 1.43 20.97 15.11
CA GLU A 162 0.63 21.72 16.10
C GLU A 162 -0.85 21.84 15.70
N LYS A 163 -1.12 21.93 14.39
CA LYS A 163 -2.50 21.95 13.86
C LYS A 163 -3.12 20.56 13.74
N GLY A 164 -2.42 19.50 14.10
CA GLY A 164 -2.85 18.11 13.95
C GLY A 164 -2.90 17.62 12.50
N LYS A 165 -2.17 18.26 11.58
CA LYS A 165 -2.18 17.99 10.13
C LYS A 165 -0.79 17.69 9.63
N ASN A 166 -0.65 16.64 8.81
CA ASN A 166 0.60 16.36 8.13
C ASN A 166 0.36 15.86 6.69
N PRO A 167 0.14 16.77 5.72
CA PRO A 167 -0.09 16.36 4.33
C PRO A 167 1.09 15.64 3.71
N LEU A 168 2.34 15.99 4.05
CA LEU A 168 3.53 15.33 3.52
C LEU A 168 3.57 13.84 3.86
N ARG A 169 3.12 13.46 5.06
CA ARG A 169 3.02 12.07 5.48
C ARG A 169 2.09 11.27 4.56
N PHE A 170 0.90 11.79 4.28
CA PHE A 170 -0.06 11.09 3.42
C PHE A 170 0.38 11.02 1.96
N ILE A 171 1.08 12.06 1.46
CA ILE A 171 1.68 12.03 0.12
C ILE A 171 2.80 10.98 0.07
N GLU A 172 3.69 10.97 1.04
CA GLU A 172 4.75 9.96 1.14
C GLU A 172 4.15 8.55 1.20
N TYR A 173 3.17 8.32 2.08
CA TYR A 173 2.57 7.00 2.25
C TYR A 173 1.77 6.56 1.04
N SER A 174 1.13 7.47 0.31
CA SER A 174 0.46 7.15 -0.95
C SER A 174 1.41 6.48 -1.95
N ILE A 175 2.66 6.90 -1.98
CA ILE A 175 3.67 6.34 -2.89
C ILE A 175 4.38 5.16 -2.22
N SER A 176 4.96 5.36 -1.04
CA SER A 176 5.81 4.36 -0.40
C SER A 176 5.04 3.12 0.04
N ALA A 177 3.81 3.26 0.58
CA ALA A 177 3.00 2.11 0.95
C ALA A 177 2.49 1.34 -0.28
N SER A 178 2.20 2.03 -1.39
CA SER A 178 1.87 1.36 -2.65
C SER A 178 3.03 0.51 -3.15
N ILE A 179 4.25 1.03 -3.16
CA ILE A 179 5.45 0.28 -3.54
C ILE A 179 5.63 -0.93 -2.61
N MET A 180 5.47 -0.75 -1.29
CA MET A 180 5.58 -1.85 -0.33
C MET A 180 4.53 -2.94 -0.59
N LEU A 181 3.27 -2.58 -0.86
CA LEU A 181 2.22 -3.56 -1.17
C LEU A 181 2.47 -4.25 -2.51
N ILE A 182 3.02 -3.57 -3.52
CA ILE A 182 3.49 -4.18 -4.77
C ILE A 182 4.58 -5.23 -4.47
N CYS A 183 5.58 -4.92 -3.64
CA CYS A 183 6.59 -5.90 -3.25
C CYS A 183 5.97 -7.15 -2.61
N ILE A 184 5.03 -6.95 -1.67
CA ILE A 184 4.35 -8.06 -1.01
C ILE A 184 3.53 -8.86 -2.02
N ALA A 185 2.82 -8.19 -2.93
CA ALA A 185 2.02 -8.81 -3.99
C ALA A 185 2.88 -9.68 -4.93
N LEU A 186 4.02 -9.15 -5.40
CA LEU A 186 4.95 -9.87 -6.29
C LEU A 186 5.52 -11.12 -5.62
N ILE A 187 5.92 -11.05 -4.35
CA ILE A 187 6.42 -12.21 -3.59
C ILE A 187 5.34 -13.29 -3.43
N ASN A 188 4.08 -12.89 -3.37
CA ASN A 188 2.94 -13.81 -3.30
C ASN A 188 2.41 -14.24 -4.69
N GLY A 189 3.14 -13.95 -5.76
CA GLY A 189 2.81 -14.40 -7.12
C GLY A 189 1.77 -13.54 -7.84
N VAL A 190 1.41 -12.37 -7.31
CA VAL A 190 0.55 -11.40 -8.03
C VAL A 190 1.41 -10.63 -9.01
N THR A 191 1.46 -11.08 -10.25
CA THR A 191 2.25 -10.46 -11.33
C THR A 191 1.37 -9.75 -12.36
N ASP A 192 0.05 -9.92 -12.30
CA ASP A 192 -0.89 -9.25 -13.20
C ASP A 192 -0.86 -7.74 -13.01
N MET A 193 -0.60 -7.02 -14.10
CA MET A 193 -0.43 -5.56 -14.09
C MET A 193 -1.69 -4.84 -13.60
N PHE A 194 -2.89 -5.30 -13.97
CA PHE A 194 -4.13 -4.66 -13.57
C PHE A 194 -4.43 -4.85 -12.09
N LEU A 195 -4.07 -6.00 -11.51
CA LEU A 195 -4.16 -6.24 -10.07
C LEU A 195 -3.18 -5.35 -9.30
N LEU A 196 -1.94 -5.18 -9.78
CA LEU A 196 -0.96 -4.29 -9.15
C LEU A 196 -1.39 -2.81 -9.21
N ILE A 197 -1.96 -2.38 -10.35
CA ILE A 197 -2.56 -1.04 -10.48
C ILE A 197 -3.73 -0.89 -9.51
N SER A 198 -4.59 -1.91 -9.39
CA SER A 198 -5.74 -1.88 -8.47
C SER A 198 -5.30 -1.75 -7.02
N ILE A 199 -4.30 -2.52 -6.58
CA ILE A 199 -3.68 -2.41 -5.25
C ILE A 199 -3.16 -0.98 -5.03
N THR A 200 -2.49 -0.41 -6.02
CA THR A 200 -1.94 0.95 -5.96
C THR A 200 -3.04 2.00 -5.79
N ILE A 201 -4.09 1.94 -6.62
CA ILE A 201 -5.20 2.90 -6.57
C ILE A 201 -5.94 2.81 -5.22
N LEU A 202 -6.22 1.59 -4.73
CA LEU A 202 -6.87 1.38 -3.44
C LEU A 202 -6.01 1.91 -2.29
N THR A 203 -4.70 1.72 -2.35
CA THR A 203 -3.77 2.22 -1.34
C THR A 203 -3.71 3.74 -1.33
N ILE A 204 -3.58 4.36 -2.49
CA ILE A 204 -3.61 5.84 -2.62
C ILE A 204 -4.94 6.37 -2.09
N GLY A 205 -6.06 5.77 -2.50
CA GLY A 205 -7.39 6.15 -2.03
C GLY A 205 -7.52 6.08 -0.51
N CYS A 206 -7.03 5.01 0.13
CA CYS A 206 -6.98 4.86 1.57
C CYS A 206 -6.21 6.02 2.24
N GLN A 207 -5.03 6.38 1.71
CA GLN A 207 -4.23 7.49 2.23
C GLN A 207 -4.92 8.85 2.05
N LEU A 208 -5.59 9.07 0.92
CA LEU A 208 -6.36 10.29 0.67
C LEU A 208 -7.55 10.41 1.64
N MET A 209 -8.26 9.30 1.95
CA MET A 209 -9.30 9.32 2.98
C MET A 209 -8.72 9.75 4.34
N GLY A 210 -7.56 9.22 4.72
CA GLY A 210 -6.84 9.60 5.92
C GLY A 210 -6.46 11.09 5.95
N LEU A 211 -5.95 11.61 4.84
CA LEU A 211 -5.64 13.03 4.69
C LEU A 211 -6.89 13.90 4.90
N VAL A 212 -8.00 13.56 4.26
CA VAL A 212 -9.25 14.34 4.38
C VAL A 212 -9.77 14.31 5.82
N VAL A 213 -9.67 13.18 6.53
CA VAL A 213 -10.05 13.08 7.95
C VAL A 213 -9.32 14.11 8.82
N GLU A 214 -8.01 14.34 8.60
CA GLU A 214 -7.24 15.35 9.33
C GLU A 214 -7.65 16.80 9.01
N TYR A 215 -8.23 17.04 7.83
CA TYR A 215 -8.65 18.38 7.42
C TYR A 215 -10.11 18.71 7.79
N LEU A 216 -10.92 17.70 8.12
CA LEU A 216 -12.30 17.92 8.51
C LEU A 216 -12.41 18.62 9.87
N PRO A 217 -13.48 19.41 10.08
CA PRO A 217 -13.76 20.05 11.36
C PRO A 217 -13.86 19.04 12.51
N PHE A 218 -13.53 19.48 13.69
CA PHE A 218 -13.70 18.73 14.94
C PHE A 218 -15.16 18.27 15.10
N MET A 219 -15.39 17.04 15.56
CA MET A 219 -16.69 16.40 15.71
C MET A 219 -17.49 16.23 14.38
N SER A 220 -16.82 16.17 13.24
CA SER A 220 -17.49 15.91 11.97
C SER A 220 -17.88 14.43 11.85
N PRO A 221 -19.17 14.10 11.64
CA PRO A 221 -19.57 12.69 11.44
C PRO A 221 -18.99 12.07 10.16
N LEU A 222 -18.62 12.91 9.19
CA LEU A 222 -18.00 12.46 7.96
C LEU A 222 -16.64 11.75 8.19
N LYS A 223 -15.95 12.08 9.30
CA LYS A 223 -14.70 11.40 9.68
C LYS A 223 -14.88 9.89 9.83
N VAL A 224 -15.99 9.47 10.44
CA VAL A 224 -16.31 8.03 10.61
C VAL A 224 -16.52 7.38 9.26
N ILE A 225 -17.28 8.01 8.37
CA ILE A 225 -17.56 7.46 7.02
C ILE A 225 -16.26 7.31 6.23
N LEU A 226 -15.42 8.33 6.22
CA LEU A 226 -14.15 8.31 5.50
C LEU A 226 -13.18 7.29 6.08
N HIS A 227 -13.13 7.17 7.42
CA HIS A 227 -12.32 6.16 8.08
C HIS A 227 -12.75 4.73 7.69
N VAL A 228 -14.05 4.43 7.73
CA VAL A 228 -14.59 3.13 7.27
C VAL A 228 -14.29 2.90 5.79
N THR A 229 -14.44 3.92 4.94
CA THR A 229 -14.11 3.82 3.52
C THR A 229 -12.61 3.51 3.30
N GLY A 230 -11.71 4.14 4.09
CA GLY A 230 -10.28 3.84 4.08
C GLY A 230 -10.01 2.37 4.46
N TRP A 231 -10.68 1.84 5.47
CA TRP A 231 -10.56 0.43 5.84
C TRP A 231 -11.03 -0.52 4.73
N LEU A 232 -12.15 -0.21 4.06
CA LEU A 232 -12.61 -1.02 2.93
C LEU A 232 -11.61 -1.05 1.78
N GLN A 233 -10.97 0.08 1.49
CA GLN A 233 -9.93 0.16 0.47
C GLN A 233 -8.67 -0.62 0.87
N PHE A 234 -8.22 -0.49 2.12
CA PHE A 234 -7.10 -1.27 2.65
C PHE A 234 -7.38 -2.78 2.58
N LEU A 235 -8.56 -3.21 3.07
CA LEU A 235 -8.95 -4.61 3.03
C LEU A 235 -9.13 -5.13 1.62
N GLY A 236 -9.58 -4.31 0.67
CA GLY A 236 -9.65 -4.64 -0.74
C GLY A 236 -8.26 -4.88 -1.34
N ALA A 237 -7.32 -3.97 -1.13
CA ALA A 237 -5.94 -4.11 -1.60
C ALA A 237 -5.25 -5.34 -0.99
N TYR A 238 -5.36 -5.49 0.33
CA TYR A 238 -4.73 -6.61 1.04
C TYR A 238 -5.43 -7.94 0.76
N GLY A 239 -6.74 -7.92 0.48
CA GLY A 239 -7.54 -9.08 0.11
C GLY A 239 -7.06 -9.75 -1.18
N ILE A 240 -6.61 -8.96 -2.17
CA ILE A 240 -5.99 -9.49 -3.40
C ILE A 240 -4.73 -10.30 -3.05
N ILE A 241 -3.87 -9.75 -2.19
CA ILE A 241 -2.62 -10.40 -1.76
C ILE A 241 -2.92 -11.67 -0.95
N ALA A 242 -3.82 -11.57 0.01
CA ALA A 242 -4.21 -12.70 0.85
C ALA A 242 -4.84 -13.83 0.02
N HIS A 243 -5.72 -13.48 -0.93
CA HIS A 243 -6.30 -14.46 -1.84
C HIS A 243 -5.23 -15.17 -2.66
N ALA A 244 -4.29 -14.45 -3.25
CA ALA A 244 -3.19 -15.04 -4.01
C ALA A 244 -2.34 -15.98 -3.14
N PHE A 245 -1.99 -15.56 -1.93
CA PHE A 245 -1.23 -16.36 -0.96
C PHE A 245 -1.95 -17.67 -0.61
N PHE A 246 -3.21 -17.62 -0.17
CA PHE A 246 -3.95 -18.80 0.21
C PHE A 246 -4.26 -19.72 -0.98
N SER A 247 -4.51 -19.15 -2.16
CA SER A 247 -4.71 -19.92 -3.39
C SER A 247 -3.46 -20.67 -3.79
N SER A 248 -2.27 -20.05 -3.67
CA SER A 248 -0.99 -20.69 -4.00
C SER A 248 -0.69 -21.88 -3.09
N ILE A 249 -0.98 -21.77 -1.80
CA ILE A 249 -0.81 -22.88 -0.84
C ILE A 249 -1.75 -24.04 -1.19
N SER A 250 -2.99 -23.73 -1.60
CA SER A 250 -3.98 -24.75 -1.92
C SER A 250 -3.75 -25.43 -3.27
N ALA A 251 -3.09 -24.76 -4.20
CA ALA A 251 -2.90 -25.23 -5.57
C ALA A 251 -1.83 -26.33 -5.70
N VAL A 252 -0.85 -26.37 -4.79
CA VAL A 252 0.28 -27.33 -4.88
C VAL A 252 0.34 -28.17 -3.61
N PRO A 253 -0.27 -29.38 -3.61
CA PRO A 253 -0.20 -30.29 -2.48
C PRO A 253 1.24 -30.65 -2.12
N ASN A 254 1.57 -30.65 -0.82
CA ASN A 254 2.89 -30.98 -0.27
C ASN A 254 4.04 -30.01 -0.58
N VAL A 255 3.74 -28.80 -1.02
CA VAL A 255 4.72 -27.72 -1.13
C VAL A 255 4.30 -26.59 -0.21
N GLU A 256 5.05 -26.37 0.86
CA GLU A 256 4.81 -25.28 1.79
C GLU A 256 5.65 -24.06 1.38
N PRO A 257 5.08 -22.85 1.40
CA PRO A 257 5.86 -21.62 1.22
C PRO A 257 6.93 -21.51 2.31
N PRO A 258 8.07 -20.89 2.04
CA PRO A 258 9.05 -20.59 3.07
C PRO A 258 8.45 -19.81 4.24
N GLU A 259 8.86 -20.09 5.47
CA GLU A 259 8.30 -19.48 6.68
C GLU A 259 8.27 -17.94 6.65
N PHE A 260 9.26 -17.30 6.05
CA PHE A 260 9.32 -15.85 5.97
C PHE A 260 8.15 -15.23 5.19
N VAL A 261 7.53 -15.96 4.26
CA VAL A 261 6.37 -15.48 3.48
C VAL A 261 5.14 -15.33 4.38
N TYR A 262 4.93 -16.26 5.32
CA TYR A 262 3.88 -16.15 6.33
C TYR A 262 4.08 -14.91 7.21
N TRP A 263 5.33 -14.63 7.60
CA TRP A 263 5.67 -13.43 8.35
C TRP A 263 5.43 -12.16 7.53
N ILE A 264 5.77 -12.15 6.24
CA ILE A 264 5.49 -11.01 5.35
C ILE A 264 3.99 -10.75 5.30
N VAL A 265 3.17 -11.75 5.03
CA VAL A 265 1.72 -11.58 4.90
C VAL A 265 1.08 -11.25 6.25
N GLY A 266 1.36 -11.99 7.32
CA GLY A 266 0.69 -11.82 8.61
C GLY A 266 1.16 -10.56 9.37
N LEU A 267 2.47 -10.41 9.56
CA LEU A 267 3.03 -9.32 10.36
C LEU A 267 2.81 -7.97 9.69
N LEU A 268 2.98 -7.90 8.36
CA LEU A 268 2.77 -6.64 7.66
C LEU A 268 1.29 -6.25 7.59
N PHE A 269 0.37 -7.20 7.54
CA PHE A 269 -1.05 -6.90 7.73
C PHE A 269 -1.30 -6.16 9.04
N ILE A 270 -0.73 -6.67 10.15
CA ILE A 270 -0.87 -6.07 11.48
C ILE A 270 -0.24 -4.67 11.51
N LEU A 271 0.95 -4.52 10.94
CA LEU A 271 1.63 -3.23 10.90
C LEU A 271 0.84 -2.20 10.07
N TYR A 272 0.33 -2.58 8.90
CA TYR A 272 -0.52 -1.68 8.10
C TYR A 272 -1.84 -1.35 8.79
N ALA A 273 -2.50 -2.34 9.39
CA ALA A 273 -3.72 -2.12 10.18
C ALA A 273 -3.50 -1.17 11.36
N SER A 274 -2.30 -1.17 11.95
CA SER A 274 -1.95 -0.29 13.06
C SER A 274 -1.99 1.19 12.69
N PHE A 275 -1.70 1.56 11.43
CA PHE A 275 -1.86 2.95 10.96
C PHE A 275 -3.33 3.37 10.98
N GLY A 276 -4.24 2.49 10.51
CA GLY A 276 -5.67 2.70 10.63
C GLY A 276 -6.12 2.75 12.09
N GLY A 277 -5.49 1.96 12.97
CA GLY A 277 -5.73 1.99 14.42
C GLY A 277 -5.41 3.32 15.06
N VAL A 278 -4.28 3.95 14.72
CA VAL A 278 -3.92 5.30 15.19
C VAL A 278 -4.98 6.32 14.76
N GLN A 279 -5.43 6.25 13.50
CA GLN A 279 -6.49 7.14 13.01
C GLN A 279 -7.85 6.84 13.66
N LEU A 280 -8.15 5.56 13.95
CA LEU A 280 -9.37 5.17 14.66
C LEU A 280 -9.43 5.82 16.04
N VAL A 281 -8.33 5.82 16.79
CA VAL A 281 -8.25 6.50 18.09
C VAL A 281 -8.57 7.99 17.93
N GLU A 282 -8.02 8.65 16.92
CA GLU A 282 -8.34 10.06 16.61
C GLU A 282 -9.84 10.25 16.35
N VAL A 283 -10.43 9.43 15.48
CA VAL A 283 -11.86 9.55 15.11
C VAL A 283 -12.78 9.29 16.31
N VAL A 284 -12.46 8.28 17.13
CA VAL A 284 -13.24 7.96 18.33
C VAL A 284 -13.15 9.07 19.39
N MET A 285 -11.94 9.54 19.69
CA MET A 285 -11.74 10.64 20.65
C MET A 285 -12.44 11.91 20.18
N ASP A 286 -12.32 12.22 18.89
CA ASP A 286 -12.99 13.38 18.28
C ASP A 286 -14.53 13.29 18.41
N SER A 287 -15.10 12.11 18.17
CA SER A 287 -16.54 11.88 18.33
C SER A 287 -17.03 12.03 19.77
N GLN A 288 -16.15 11.78 20.75
CA GLN A 288 -16.39 11.97 22.18
C GLN A 288 -16.14 13.42 22.65
N GLY A 289 -15.75 14.31 21.76
CA GLY A 289 -15.42 15.70 22.08
C GLY A 289 -14.06 15.90 22.73
N THR A 290 -13.15 14.93 22.60
CA THR A 290 -11.78 14.97 23.10
C THR A 290 -10.79 14.98 21.93
N ALA A 291 -9.78 15.83 21.98
CA ALA A 291 -8.74 15.85 20.95
C ALA A 291 -7.58 14.93 21.32
N ILE A 292 -7.06 14.18 20.35
CA ILE A 292 -5.79 13.47 20.51
C ILE A 292 -4.64 14.48 20.53
N ASP A 293 -3.59 14.20 21.29
CA ASP A 293 -2.36 14.99 21.24
C ASP A 293 -1.68 14.81 19.86
N PRO A 294 -1.55 15.90 19.08
CA PRO A 294 -0.97 15.83 17.75
C PRO A 294 0.47 15.32 17.72
N MET A 295 1.26 15.59 18.77
CA MET A 295 2.65 15.14 18.86
C MET A 295 2.75 13.63 19.06
N ASN A 296 1.92 13.08 19.95
CA ASN A 296 1.88 11.64 20.18
C ASN A 296 1.38 10.88 18.94
N LYS A 297 0.40 11.46 18.23
CA LYS A 297 -0.08 10.95 16.95
C LYS A 297 1.07 10.88 15.93
N GLU A 298 1.84 11.95 15.80
CA GLU A 298 2.97 12.02 14.87
C GLU A 298 4.06 10.99 15.21
N ILE A 299 4.44 10.88 16.49
CA ILE A 299 5.40 9.89 16.96
C ILE A 299 4.94 8.47 16.59
N ALA A 300 3.67 8.16 16.80
CA ALA A 300 3.12 6.85 16.45
C ALA A 300 3.25 6.57 14.95
N TYR A 301 2.87 7.50 14.09
CA TYR A 301 2.96 7.32 12.64
C TYR A 301 4.41 7.17 12.14
N VAL A 302 5.34 8.01 12.62
CA VAL A 302 6.76 7.93 12.21
C VAL A 302 7.37 6.60 12.67
N THR A 303 7.07 6.17 13.90
CA THR A 303 7.57 4.91 14.44
C THR A 303 7.00 3.71 13.68
N LEU A 304 5.71 3.68 13.41
CA LEU A 304 5.07 2.62 12.62
C LEU A 304 5.64 2.56 11.20
N SER A 305 5.80 3.72 10.56
CA SER A 305 6.38 3.79 9.20
C SER A 305 7.79 3.24 9.15
N LEU A 306 8.65 3.67 10.07
CA LEU A 306 10.03 3.18 10.16
C LEU A 306 10.05 1.66 10.39
N THR A 307 9.27 1.18 11.36
CA THR A 307 9.20 -0.24 11.70
C THR A 307 8.72 -1.08 10.52
N ALA A 308 7.61 -0.69 9.88
CA ALA A 308 7.06 -1.45 8.75
C ALA A 308 8.05 -1.54 7.58
N LYS A 309 8.71 -0.42 7.23
CA LYS A 309 9.68 -0.38 6.14
C LYS A 309 10.95 -1.18 6.46
N LEU A 310 11.48 -1.07 7.66
CA LEU A 310 12.65 -1.85 8.07
C LEU A 310 12.34 -3.35 8.10
N VAL A 311 11.20 -3.75 8.66
CA VAL A 311 10.79 -5.16 8.72
C VAL A 311 10.64 -5.73 7.31
N LEU A 312 9.88 -5.05 6.43
CA LEU A 312 9.70 -5.51 5.05
C LEU A 312 11.02 -5.53 4.28
N GLY A 313 11.81 -4.46 4.39
CA GLY A 313 13.10 -4.35 3.71
C GLY A 313 14.05 -5.48 4.11
N ILE A 314 14.20 -5.74 5.41
CA ILE A 314 15.06 -6.83 5.92
C ILE A 314 14.53 -8.18 5.46
N LEU A 315 13.23 -8.45 5.57
CA LEU A 315 12.65 -9.72 5.17
C LEU A 315 12.87 -10.00 3.69
N ILE A 316 12.70 -9.02 2.81
CA ILE A 316 12.95 -9.17 1.38
C ILE A 316 14.45 -9.32 1.10
N PHE A 317 15.29 -8.44 1.63
CA PHE A 317 16.73 -8.50 1.37
C PHE A 317 17.36 -9.80 1.83
N VAL A 318 17.05 -10.24 3.06
CA VAL A 318 17.68 -11.44 3.63
C VAL A 318 17.15 -12.72 2.98
N ASN A 319 15.86 -12.83 2.72
CA ASN A 319 15.27 -14.11 2.33
C ASN A 319 15.05 -14.24 0.81
N VAL A 320 14.91 -13.15 0.09
CA VAL A 320 14.68 -13.18 -1.37
C VAL A 320 15.95 -12.84 -2.13
N LEU A 321 16.60 -11.74 -1.75
CA LEU A 321 17.76 -11.23 -2.50
C LEU A 321 19.09 -11.88 -2.08
N PHE A 322 19.21 -12.43 -0.87
CA PHE A 322 20.41 -13.18 -0.45
C PHE A 322 20.31 -14.68 -0.73
N ALA A 323 19.10 -15.24 -0.83
CA ALA A 323 18.90 -16.66 -1.09
C ALA A 323 18.94 -17.00 -2.59
N SER A 324 18.83 -16.03 -3.48
CA SER A 324 19.05 -16.14 -4.92
C SER A 324 20.52 -15.90 -5.24
#